data_9c1c42ed9fee9af232e827389c66562a
#
_entry.id   9c1c42ed9fee9af232e827389c66562a
#
_cell.length_a   1.000
_cell.length_b   1.000
_cell.length_c   1.000
_cell.angle_alpha   90.00
_cell.angle_beta   90.00
_cell.angle_gamma   90.00
#
_symmetry.space_group_name_H-M   'P 1'
#
loop_
_entity.id
_entity.type
_entity.pdbx_description
1 polymer ?
#
loop_
_entity_poly.entity_id
_entity_poly.type
_entity_poly.pdbx_seq_one_letter_code
_entity_poly.pdbx_strand_id
1 'polypeptide(L)'
;MKGYLEHPRILGLGEVMDAPSVINGSVAMHEKLQLFQDRVKDGHAPFLAPGDLAAYVLGGIDTDHECVDYEYAMAEARNGMQVLIREGSAARNLDAIVKGIVEHHTDTSGFCFCTDDKHIEEIRKEGHINYNVKRAVQLGLPVEKALQMATIQPARCYGLYSLGMIAPGRQADFVILDNVTDLNVVDVYHCGKKIIKDEKAELKPCPPYLKNTVHVSGFSEERLKLKHPGTKARVIQMLEKQIVTKDVLEEVPWIESDGEKYFAPDGEYQKIAVIERHKNTGKMGVGIVKGYGIHGGAIASSVSHDSHNIIVVGDNDRDMAIAVKEMMRTQGGYTLVCNGEIYGTLPLPVMGLMSDAGYESVNEALAKMIPKAYEMGVKEGFDPFITLSFMALPVIPEIRITPRGIYLVNEDRMLRTPFS
;
A
#
# COMPACT_ATOMS: atom_id res chain seq x y z
N MET A 1 11.96 -9.11 -16.29
CA MET A 1 13.04 -8.99 -15.29
C MET A 1 14.43 -9.12 -15.89
N LYS A 2 14.76 -10.18 -16.65
CA LYS A 2 16.14 -10.38 -17.20
C LYS A 2 16.75 -9.13 -17.84
N GLY A 3 16.00 -8.38 -18.63
CA GLY A 3 16.50 -7.17 -19.31
C GLY A 3 16.90 -6.00 -18.39
N TYR A 4 16.59 -6.07 -17.09
CA TYR A 4 16.95 -5.03 -16.13
C TYR A 4 18.11 -5.42 -15.20
N LEU A 5 18.53 -6.68 -15.21
CA LEU A 5 19.59 -7.16 -14.30
C LEU A 5 20.94 -6.44 -14.50
N GLU A 6 21.24 -6.05 -15.75
CA GLU A 6 22.47 -5.33 -16.07
C GLU A 6 22.41 -3.83 -15.74
N HIS A 7 21.22 -3.33 -15.33
CA HIS A 7 21.07 -1.90 -15.04
C HIS A 7 21.70 -1.57 -13.67
N PRO A 8 22.65 -0.60 -13.60
CA PRO A 8 23.44 -0.36 -12.39
C PRO A 8 22.64 0.19 -11.21
N ARG A 9 21.42 0.65 -11.44
CA ARG A 9 20.51 1.17 -10.39
C ARG A 9 19.53 0.11 -9.86
N ILE A 10 19.57 -1.11 -10.34
CA ILE A 10 18.78 -2.22 -9.81
C ILE A 10 19.59 -2.90 -8.71
N LEU A 11 19.20 -2.70 -7.46
CA LEU A 11 19.90 -3.22 -6.29
C LEU A 11 19.44 -4.62 -5.89
N GLY A 12 18.15 -4.92 -6.06
CA GLY A 12 17.56 -6.15 -5.59
C GLY A 12 16.24 -6.50 -6.28
N LEU A 13 15.62 -7.54 -5.81
CA LEU A 13 14.24 -7.92 -6.12
C LEU A 13 13.35 -7.43 -4.98
N GLY A 14 12.48 -6.55 -5.26
CA GLY A 14 11.47 -6.11 -4.33
C GLY A 14 10.11 -6.27 -4.98
N GLU A 15 9.16 -6.55 -4.27
CA GLU A 15 8.81 -7.12 -3.01
C GLU A 15 8.26 -8.53 -3.26
N VAL A 16 8.70 -9.56 -2.53
CA VAL A 16 8.26 -10.95 -2.76
C VAL A 16 7.06 -11.24 -1.86
N MET A 17 5.87 -10.82 -2.31
CA MET A 17 4.63 -10.90 -1.53
C MET A 17 3.97 -12.29 -1.53
N ASP A 18 4.24 -13.11 -2.54
CA ASP A 18 3.64 -14.44 -2.68
C ASP A 18 4.45 -15.49 -1.90
N ALA A 19 4.39 -15.41 -0.57
CA ALA A 19 5.05 -16.35 0.32
C ALA A 19 4.63 -17.82 0.07
N PRO A 20 3.34 -18.15 -0.17
CA PRO A 20 2.96 -19.51 -0.52
C PRO A 20 3.69 -20.07 -1.74
N SER A 21 3.90 -19.29 -2.79
CA SER A 21 4.66 -19.72 -3.97
C SER A 21 6.15 -19.96 -3.67
N VAL A 22 6.75 -19.21 -2.74
CA VAL A 22 8.11 -19.44 -2.28
C VAL A 22 8.18 -20.75 -1.48
N ILE A 23 7.33 -20.89 -0.47
CA ILE A 23 7.29 -22.01 0.48
C ILE A 23 6.98 -23.32 -0.23
N ASN A 24 6.01 -23.33 -1.14
CA ASN A 24 5.59 -24.54 -1.85
C ASN A 24 6.41 -24.86 -3.11
N GLY A 25 7.50 -24.14 -3.36
CA GLY A 25 8.44 -24.46 -4.44
C GLY A 25 7.89 -24.19 -5.85
N SER A 26 7.09 -23.13 -6.03
CA SER A 26 6.62 -22.72 -7.37
C SER A 26 7.80 -22.47 -8.29
N VAL A 27 7.88 -23.23 -9.40
CA VAL A 27 8.97 -23.10 -10.38
C VAL A 27 9.13 -21.66 -10.88
N ALA A 28 8.02 -21.02 -11.23
CA ALA A 28 8.04 -19.65 -11.74
C ALA A 28 8.52 -18.63 -10.69
N MET A 29 8.24 -18.86 -9.39
CA MET A 29 8.74 -18.02 -8.31
C MET A 29 10.23 -18.24 -8.10
N HIS A 30 10.66 -19.50 -7.98
CA HIS A 30 12.07 -19.83 -7.76
C HIS A 30 12.97 -19.42 -8.93
N GLU A 31 12.50 -19.48 -10.18
CA GLU A 31 13.21 -18.88 -11.33
C GLU A 31 13.44 -17.37 -11.16
N LYS A 32 12.47 -16.63 -10.60
CA LYS A 32 12.63 -15.19 -10.31
C LYS A 32 13.66 -14.96 -9.20
N LEU A 33 13.57 -15.72 -8.10
CA LEU A 33 14.51 -15.63 -6.98
C LEU A 33 15.93 -15.94 -7.43
N GLN A 34 16.12 -16.96 -8.27
CA GLN A 34 17.42 -17.34 -8.82
C GLN A 34 18.05 -16.25 -9.70
N LEU A 35 17.24 -15.46 -10.43
CA LEU A 35 17.75 -14.32 -11.20
C LEU A 35 18.42 -13.26 -10.31
N PHE A 36 18.05 -13.20 -9.03
CA PHE A 36 18.57 -12.24 -8.06
C PHE A 36 19.38 -12.92 -6.95
N GLN A 37 19.95 -14.10 -7.20
CA GLN A 37 20.67 -14.88 -6.18
C GLN A 37 21.78 -14.09 -5.46
N ASP A 38 22.47 -13.18 -6.17
CA ASP A 38 23.57 -12.37 -5.66
C ASP A 38 23.14 -10.95 -5.22
N ARG A 39 21.84 -10.73 -5.06
CA ARG A 39 21.25 -9.45 -4.70
C ARG A 39 20.20 -9.61 -3.63
N VAL A 40 19.94 -8.53 -2.89
CA VAL A 40 18.88 -8.50 -1.85
C VAL A 40 17.53 -8.81 -2.49
N LYS A 41 16.76 -9.62 -1.78
CA LYS A 41 15.37 -9.93 -2.09
C LYS A 41 14.51 -9.46 -0.93
N ASP A 42 13.79 -8.36 -1.15
CA ASP A 42 12.87 -7.81 -0.16
C ASP A 42 11.65 -8.71 -0.03
N GLY A 43 11.27 -8.98 1.20
CA GLY A 43 10.14 -9.84 1.55
C GLY A 43 8.91 -9.07 1.97
N HIS A 44 7.84 -9.84 2.16
CA HIS A 44 6.57 -9.45 2.71
C HIS A 44 5.99 -10.69 3.41
N ALA A 45 6.16 -10.76 4.72
CA ALA A 45 5.94 -11.98 5.50
C ALA A 45 5.00 -11.77 6.70
N PRO A 46 3.76 -11.26 6.50
CA PRO A 46 2.87 -11.01 7.61
C PRO A 46 2.46 -12.33 8.30
N PHE A 47 2.85 -12.51 9.57
CA PHE A 47 2.40 -13.62 10.43
C PHE A 47 2.60 -15.04 9.88
N LEU A 48 3.72 -15.32 9.23
CA LEU A 48 4.04 -16.68 8.83
C LEU A 48 4.27 -17.57 10.07
N ALA A 49 3.77 -18.80 10.03
CA ALA A 49 4.08 -19.80 11.05
C ALA A 49 5.60 -20.09 11.06
N PRO A 50 6.19 -20.51 12.21
CA PRO A 50 7.65 -20.68 12.30
C PRO A 50 8.30 -21.56 11.22
N GLY A 51 7.62 -22.63 10.80
CA GLY A 51 8.09 -23.49 9.72
C GLY A 51 8.02 -22.81 8.34
N ASP A 52 6.95 -22.05 8.10
CA ASP A 52 6.75 -21.31 6.87
C ASP A 52 7.71 -20.14 6.75
N LEU A 53 7.96 -19.42 7.86
CA LEU A 53 8.97 -18.36 7.93
C LEU A 53 10.37 -18.92 7.59
N ALA A 54 10.75 -20.05 8.19
CA ALA A 54 12.03 -20.69 7.89
C ALA A 54 12.12 -21.12 6.40
N ALA A 55 11.05 -21.67 5.84
CA ALA A 55 11.00 -22.05 4.42
C ALA A 55 11.08 -20.82 3.49
N TYR A 56 10.45 -19.72 3.86
CA TYR A 56 10.49 -18.45 3.12
C TYR A 56 11.92 -17.87 3.08
N VAL A 57 12.60 -17.86 4.23
CA VAL A 57 14.03 -17.46 4.33
C VAL A 57 14.93 -18.40 3.54
N LEU A 58 14.72 -19.72 3.60
CA LEU A 58 15.46 -20.70 2.79
C LEU A 58 15.26 -20.51 1.28
N GLY A 59 14.12 -19.94 0.88
CA GLY A 59 13.89 -19.48 -0.50
C GLY A 59 14.80 -18.33 -0.92
N GLY A 60 15.54 -17.74 0.02
CA GLY A 60 16.53 -16.69 -0.21
C GLY A 60 15.99 -15.27 0.00
N ILE A 61 14.93 -15.11 0.76
CA ILE A 61 14.39 -13.78 1.11
C ILE A 61 15.22 -13.20 2.25
N ASP A 62 15.64 -11.94 2.10
CA ASP A 62 16.65 -11.33 2.97
C ASP A 62 16.04 -10.33 3.98
N THR A 63 14.89 -9.72 3.67
CA THR A 63 14.29 -8.66 4.50
C THR A 63 12.80 -8.91 4.73
N ASP A 64 12.22 -8.23 5.73
CA ASP A 64 10.78 -8.05 5.89
C ASP A 64 10.46 -6.69 6.53
N HIS A 65 9.26 -6.17 6.27
CA HIS A 65 8.74 -4.93 6.85
C HIS A 65 7.33 -5.07 7.44
N GLU A 66 6.79 -6.29 7.47
CA GLU A 66 5.40 -6.55 7.89
C GLU A 66 5.28 -6.96 9.36
N CYS A 67 6.37 -7.06 10.10
CA CYS A 67 6.31 -7.37 11.52
C CYS A 67 5.58 -6.26 12.31
N VAL A 68 4.63 -6.68 13.15
CA VAL A 68 3.76 -5.77 13.92
C VAL A 68 4.14 -5.67 15.39
N ASP A 69 4.89 -6.64 15.90
CA ASP A 69 5.33 -6.72 17.28
C ASP A 69 6.79 -7.19 17.40
N TYR A 70 7.30 -7.07 18.61
CA TYR A 70 8.70 -7.43 18.93
C TYR A 70 8.96 -8.93 18.77
N GLU A 71 8.04 -9.79 19.18
CA GLU A 71 8.24 -11.24 19.18
C GLU A 71 8.38 -11.76 17.74
N TYR A 72 7.52 -11.29 16.84
CA TYR A 72 7.61 -11.68 15.43
C TYR A 72 8.84 -11.10 14.75
N ALA A 73 9.18 -9.82 15.04
CA ALA A 73 10.43 -9.20 14.56
C ALA A 73 11.68 -9.99 15.00
N MET A 74 11.66 -10.51 16.24
CA MET A 74 12.76 -11.36 16.74
C MET A 74 12.77 -12.75 16.09
N ALA A 75 11.61 -13.30 15.73
CA ALA A 75 11.57 -14.56 14.98
C ALA A 75 12.20 -14.39 13.60
N GLU A 76 11.92 -13.31 12.89
CA GLU A 76 12.56 -12.97 11.62
C GLU A 76 14.08 -12.77 11.76
N ALA A 77 14.49 -11.92 12.71
CA ALA A 77 15.92 -11.65 12.95
C ALA A 77 16.69 -12.92 13.31
N ARG A 78 16.13 -13.83 14.12
CA ARG A 78 16.73 -15.13 14.47
C ARG A 78 16.86 -16.07 13.27
N ASN A 79 16.01 -15.95 12.26
CA ASN A 79 16.10 -16.64 10.99
C ASN A 79 17.10 -15.97 10.02
N GLY A 80 17.73 -14.85 10.40
CA GLY A 80 18.74 -14.15 9.61
C GLY A 80 18.21 -13.06 8.70
N MET A 81 16.94 -12.70 8.81
CA MET A 81 16.36 -11.59 8.05
C MET A 81 16.78 -10.23 8.62
N GLN A 82 16.91 -9.24 7.76
CA GLN A 82 16.98 -7.85 8.14
C GLN A 82 15.56 -7.33 8.32
N VAL A 83 15.22 -6.90 9.53
CA VAL A 83 13.89 -6.38 9.87
C VAL A 83 13.82 -4.89 9.59
N LEU A 84 12.90 -4.48 8.73
CA LEU A 84 12.65 -3.08 8.39
C LEU A 84 11.46 -2.59 9.23
N ILE A 85 11.72 -1.88 10.33
CA ILE A 85 10.67 -1.40 11.23
C ILE A 85 9.88 -0.29 10.55
N ARG A 86 8.61 -0.59 10.23
CA ARG A 86 7.72 0.27 9.47
C ARG A 86 7.03 1.31 10.34
N GLU A 87 6.99 2.57 9.84
CA GLU A 87 6.23 3.67 10.42
C GLU A 87 5.60 4.50 9.31
N GLY A 88 4.56 3.93 8.70
CA GLY A 88 3.82 4.52 7.59
C GLY A 88 2.53 5.21 8.02
N SER A 89 1.63 5.44 7.06
CA SER A 89 0.29 5.97 7.30
C SER A 89 -0.71 4.86 7.63
N ALA A 90 -0.63 3.74 6.91
CA ALA A 90 -1.53 2.61 7.11
C ALA A 90 -1.11 1.69 8.26
N ALA A 91 0.18 1.54 8.51
CA ALA A 91 0.73 0.70 9.57
C ALA A 91 1.86 1.43 10.32
N ARG A 92 1.73 1.49 11.65
CA ARG A 92 2.65 2.19 12.58
C ARG A 92 3.13 1.21 13.64
N ASN A 93 4.22 0.50 13.34
CA ASN A 93 4.69 -0.62 14.16
C ASN A 93 5.93 -0.26 15.01
N LEU A 94 6.50 0.93 14.80
CA LEU A 94 7.73 1.36 15.44
C LEU A 94 7.66 1.29 16.96
N ASP A 95 6.60 1.82 17.56
CA ASP A 95 6.46 1.87 19.01
C ASP A 95 6.48 0.48 19.65
N ALA A 96 5.77 -0.48 19.05
CA ALA A 96 5.67 -1.84 19.58
C ALA A 96 7.02 -2.56 19.53
N ILE A 97 7.72 -2.45 18.41
CA ILE A 97 8.98 -3.17 18.19
C ILE A 97 10.13 -2.51 18.99
N VAL A 98 10.25 -1.17 18.94
CA VAL A 98 11.34 -0.46 19.64
C VAL A 98 11.23 -0.57 21.14
N LYS A 99 10.02 -0.56 21.73
CA LYS A 99 9.86 -0.82 23.18
C LYS A 99 10.41 -2.18 23.57
N GLY A 100 10.11 -3.23 22.81
CA GLY A 100 10.68 -4.56 23.04
C GLY A 100 12.21 -4.59 22.88
N ILE A 101 12.75 -3.93 21.85
CA ILE A 101 14.22 -3.79 21.66
C ILE A 101 14.88 -3.16 22.90
N VAL A 102 14.30 -2.09 23.44
CA VAL A 102 14.83 -1.38 24.61
C VAL A 102 14.70 -2.24 25.87
N GLU A 103 13.54 -2.85 26.11
CA GLU A 103 13.26 -3.68 27.29
C GLU A 103 14.18 -4.91 27.36
N HIS A 104 14.42 -5.56 26.24
CA HIS A 104 15.24 -6.77 26.17
C HIS A 104 16.72 -6.50 25.83
N HIS A 105 17.14 -5.24 25.74
CA HIS A 105 18.51 -4.87 25.35
C HIS A 105 19.00 -5.55 24.06
N THR A 106 18.12 -5.65 23.07
CA THR A 106 18.38 -6.37 21.82
C THR A 106 19.47 -5.71 21.00
N ASP A 107 20.32 -6.52 20.37
CA ASP A 107 21.25 -6.01 19.37
C ASP A 107 20.49 -5.52 18.13
N THR A 108 20.76 -4.26 17.76
CA THR A 108 20.04 -3.59 16.66
C THR A 108 20.66 -3.81 15.28
N SER A 109 21.70 -4.63 15.16
CA SER A 109 22.41 -4.83 13.87
C SER A 109 21.53 -5.45 12.77
N GLY A 110 20.51 -6.23 13.15
CA GLY A 110 19.52 -6.81 12.27
C GLY A 110 18.29 -5.94 12.00
N PHE A 111 18.30 -4.65 12.37
CA PHE A 111 17.12 -3.78 12.28
C PHE A 111 17.43 -2.50 11.51
N CYS A 112 16.51 -2.09 10.64
CA CYS A 112 16.49 -0.80 9.95
C CYS A 112 15.16 -0.09 10.18
N PHE A 113 15.06 1.19 9.84
CA PHE A 113 13.79 1.90 9.75
C PHE A 113 13.32 1.98 8.31
N CYS A 114 12.01 1.88 8.10
CA CYS A 114 11.35 2.22 6.85
C CYS A 114 10.03 2.95 7.13
N THR A 115 9.34 3.40 6.10
CA THR A 115 8.04 4.03 6.22
C THR A 115 6.95 3.27 5.47
N ASP A 116 7.32 2.59 4.39
CA ASP A 116 6.38 2.05 3.44
C ASP A 116 5.42 3.16 2.96
N ASP A 117 4.12 2.95 2.91
CA ASP A 117 3.14 3.98 2.55
C ASP A 117 3.11 5.13 3.55
N LYS A 118 3.62 6.30 3.20
CA LYS A 118 3.52 7.49 4.05
C LYS A 118 3.02 8.69 3.27
N HIS A 119 1.91 9.27 3.71
CA HIS A 119 1.32 10.45 3.10
C HIS A 119 2.24 11.68 3.16
N ILE A 120 2.23 12.46 2.10
CA ILE A 120 3.01 13.70 2.00
C ILE A 120 2.68 14.68 3.13
N GLU A 121 1.41 14.78 3.53
CA GLU A 121 0.99 15.65 4.63
C GLU A 121 1.59 15.21 5.97
N GLU A 122 1.63 13.91 6.23
CA GLU A 122 2.28 13.37 7.43
C GLU A 122 3.78 13.59 7.40
N ILE A 123 4.43 13.41 6.24
CA ILE A 123 5.86 13.72 6.08
C ILE A 123 6.13 15.20 6.38
N ARG A 124 5.27 16.13 5.93
CA ARG A 124 5.40 17.56 6.23
C ARG A 124 5.18 17.88 7.70
N LYS A 125 4.26 17.19 8.35
CA LYS A 125 3.83 17.46 9.72
C LYS A 125 4.76 16.85 10.77
N GLU A 126 5.20 15.63 10.57
CA GLU A 126 6.00 14.89 11.55
C GLU A 126 7.40 14.51 11.06
N GLY A 127 7.62 14.41 9.77
CA GLY A 127 8.86 13.96 9.14
C GLY A 127 8.76 12.57 8.52
N HIS A 128 9.87 12.10 7.98
CA HIS A 128 10.05 10.79 7.36
C HIS A 128 10.93 9.89 8.25
N ILE A 129 12.06 9.37 7.78
CA ILE A 129 12.99 8.55 8.59
C ILE A 129 13.56 9.34 9.79
N ASN A 130 13.70 10.66 9.69
CA ASN A 130 14.07 11.49 10.83
C ASN A 130 13.04 11.43 11.97
N TYR A 131 11.75 11.27 11.67
CA TYR A 131 10.73 11.01 12.68
C TYR A 131 10.96 9.66 13.36
N ASN A 132 11.24 8.59 12.59
CA ASN A 132 11.48 7.26 13.15
C ASN A 132 12.67 7.28 14.13
N VAL A 133 13.77 7.94 13.75
CA VAL A 133 14.95 8.11 14.63
C VAL A 133 14.55 8.83 15.92
N LYS A 134 13.90 10.00 15.80
CA LYS A 134 13.47 10.81 16.95
C LYS A 134 12.53 10.02 17.86
N ARG A 135 11.55 9.32 17.30
CA ARG A 135 10.58 8.52 18.05
C ARG A 135 11.26 7.36 18.78
N ALA A 136 12.17 6.66 18.13
CA ALA A 136 12.92 5.57 18.75
C ALA A 136 13.76 6.05 19.96
N VAL A 137 14.40 7.21 19.84
CA VAL A 137 15.16 7.83 20.96
C VAL A 137 14.21 8.22 22.11
N GLN A 138 13.04 8.78 21.82
CA GLN A 138 12.02 9.08 22.84
C GLN A 138 11.52 7.82 23.58
N LEU A 139 11.53 6.67 22.93
CA LEU A 139 11.20 5.38 23.52
C LEU A 139 12.34 4.76 24.35
N GLY A 140 13.51 5.41 24.38
CA GLY A 140 14.65 4.98 25.18
C GLY A 140 15.77 4.29 24.42
N LEU A 141 15.67 4.19 23.08
CA LEU A 141 16.78 3.65 22.31
C LEU A 141 17.95 4.64 22.29
N PRO A 142 19.20 4.19 22.53
CA PRO A 142 20.38 5.06 22.41
C PRO A 142 20.45 5.74 21.04
N VAL A 143 20.77 7.04 21.02
CA VAL A 143 20.74 7.86 19.79
C VAL A 143 21.66 7.30 18.70
N GLU A 144 22.83 6.78 19.09
CA GLU A 144 23.78 6.17 18.15
C GLU A 144 23.19 4.93 17.47
N LYS A 145 22.40 4.12 18.21
CA LYS A 145 21.72 2.95 17.67
C LYS A 145 20.62 3.35 16.70
N ALA A 146 19.79 4.32 17.07
CA ALA A 146 18.74 4.84 16.20
C ALA A 146 19.31 5.44 14.89
N LEU A 147 20.42 6.18 14.99
CA LEU A 147 21.11 6.71 13.80
C LEU A 147 21.69 5.59 12.93
N GLN A 148 22.27 4.54 13.53
CA GLN A 148 22.77 3.39 12.78
C GLN A 148 21.66 2.68 12.00
N MET A 149 20.50 2.49 12.61
CA MET A 149 19.32 1.87 11.98
C MET A 149 18.76 2.70 10.80
N ALA A 150 19.06 3.99 10.74
CA ALA A 150 18.66 4.89 9.64
C ALA A 150 19.76 5.11 8.60
N THR A 151 20.99 4.63 8.81
CA THR A 151 22.15 5.00 7.97
C THR A 151 22.98 3.79 7.57
N ILE A 152 23.91 3.35 8.41
CA ILE A 152 24.87 2.30 8.07
C ILE A 152 24.23 0.92 7.89
N GLN A 153 23.17 0.61 8.65
CA GLN A 153 22.52 -0.69 8.56
C GLN A 153 21.75 -0.88 7.24
N PRO A 154 20.86 0.05 6.79
CA PRO A 154 20.27 -0.08 5.47
C PRO A 154 21.31 -0.03 4.35
N ALA A 155 22.37 0.77 4.49
CA ALA A 155 23.46 0.77 3.51
C ALA A 155 24.14 -0.60 3.39
N ARG A 156 24.37 -1.30 4.50
CA ARG A 156 24.92 -2.66 4.50
C ARG A 156 23.95 -3.69 3.94
N CYS A 157 22.66 -3.60 4.34
CA CYS A 157 21.62 -4.50 3.85
C CYS A 157 21.57 -4.52 2.32
N TYR A 158 21.60 -3.34 1.69
CA TYR A 158 21.53 -3.20 0.24
C TYR A 158 22.89 -3.17 -0.49
N GLY A 159 24.00 -3.48 0.20
CA GLY A 159 25.33 -3.50 -0.41
C GLY A 159 25.86 -2.12 -0.84
N LEU A 160 25.32 -1.03 -0.29
CA LEU A 160 25.71 0.34 -0.59
C LEU A 160 26.91 0.80 0.25
N TYR A 161 28.03 0.07 0.14
CA TYR A 161 29.19 0.23 1.02
C TYR A 161 29.90 1.59 0.91
N SER A 162 29.58 2.41 -0.08
CA SER A 162 30.07 3.79 -0.17
C SER A 162 29.26 4.78 0.66
N LEU A 163 28.12 4.37 1.24
CA LEU A 163 27.15 5.20 1.95
C LEU A 163 27.07 4.82 3.45
N GLY A 164 26.26 5.57 4.19
CA GLY A 164 25.78 5.25 5.52
C GLY A 164 26.71 5.62 6.68
N MET A 165 27.89 6.19 6.41
CA MET A 165 28.78 6.68 7.48
C MET A 165 29.72 7.78 6.99
N ILE A 166 30.18 8.63 7.90
CA ILE A 166 31.20 9.64 7.65
C ILE A 166 32.56 8.98 7.86
N ALA A 167 33.27 8.69 6.77
CA ALA A 167 34.60 8.07 6.82
C ALA A 167 35.39 8.37 5.52
N PRO A 168 36.72 8.30 5.55
CA PRO A 168 37.53 8.42 4.34
C PRO A 168 37.12 7.42 3.27
N GLY A 169 37.02 7.88 2.01
CA GLY A 169 36.60 7.04 0.88
C GLY A 169 35.09 6.81 0.75
N ARG A 170 34.27 7.36 1.64
CA ARG A 170 32.80 7.31 1.56
C ARG A 170 32.25 8.54 0.86
N GLN A 171 31.09 8.40 0.26
CA GLN A 171 30.35 9.53 -0.33
C GLN A 171 29.93 10.49 0.80
N ALA A 172 30.11 11.77 0.55
CA ALA A 172 29.79 12.83 1.53
C ALA A 172 28.28 13.16 1.50
N ASP A 173 27.47 12.17 1.95
CA ASP A 173 26.05 12.33 2.25
C ASP A 173 25.88 12.38 3.76
N PHE A 174 25.46 13.52 4.28
CA PHE A 174 25.29 13.72 5.71
C PHE A 174 24.27 14.80 6.03
N VAL A 175 23.75 14.77 7.24
CA VAL A 175 22.87 15.80 7.79
C VAL A 175 23.56 16.49 8.97
N ILE A 176 23.27 17.78 9.16
CA ILE A 176 23.62 18.53 10.37
C ILE A 176 22.37 18.64 11.22
N LEU A 177 22.47 18.23 12.47
CA LEU A 177 21.40 18.31 13.46
C LEU A 177 21.67 19.47 14.41
N ASP A 178 20.62 20.05 14.97
CA ASP A 178 20.73 21.11 15.98
C ASP A 178 21.36 20.62 17.28
N ASN A 179 20.93 19.46 17.73
CA ASN A 179 21.46 18.78 18.92
C ASN A 179 21.06 17.29 18.91
N VAL A 180 21.59 16.53 19.86
CA VAL A 180 21.33 15.07 19.98
C VAL A 180 20.03 14.72 20.72
N THR A 181 19.34 15.71 21.28
CA THR A 181 18.08 15.53 22.02
C THR A 181 16.88 15.74 21.09
N ASP A 182 16.86 16.88 20.40
CA ASP A 182 15.74 17.28 19.53
C ASP A 182 15.85 16.70 18.14
N LEU A 183 17.08 16.43 17.68
CA LEU A 183 17.40 15.80 16.38
C LEU A 183 16.73 16.52 15.19
N ASN A 184 16.61 17.86 15.27
CA ASN A 184 16.06 18.61 14.15
C ASN A 184 17.14 18.79 13.07
N VAL A 185 16.76 18.51 11.83
CA VAL A 185 17.65 18.66 10.67
C VAL A 185 17.81 20.15 10.35
N VAL A 186 19.04 20.62 10.43
CA VAL A 186 19.44 22.01 10.09
C VAL A 186 19.87 22.11 8.63
N ASP A 187 20.77 21.22 8.21
CA ASP A 187 21.29 21.16 6.85
C ASP A 187 21.40 19.73 6.36
N VAL A 188 21.30 19.59 5.04
CA VAL A 188 21.48 18.32 4.32
C VAL A 188 22.54 18.49 3.26
N TYR A 189 23.44 17.51 3.16
CA TYR A 189 24.48 17.46 2.13
C TYR A 189 24.35 16.17 1.33
N HIS A 190 24.42 16.29 0.00
CA HIS A 190 24.47 15.17 -0.93
C HIS A 190 25.67 15.29 -1.84
N CYS A 191 26.50 14.26 -1.93
CA CYS A 191 27.76 14.27 -2.67
C CYS A 191 28.65 15.49 -2.33
N GLY A 192 28.69 15.90 -1.05
CA GLY A 192 29.44 17.03 -0.53
C GLY A 192 28.85 18.41 -0.85
N LYS A 193 27.70 18.48 -1.51
CA LYS A 193 27.01 19.74 -1.82
C LYS A 193 25.83 19.94 -0.88
N LYS A 194 25.73 21.14 -0.32
CA LYS A 194 24.59 21.53 0.51
C LYS A 194 23.31 21.55 -0.34
N ILE A 195 22.28 20.90 0.13
CA ILE A 195 20.93 20.99 -0.45
C ILE A 195 20.30 22.29 0.05
N ILE A 196 19.95 23.16 -0.89
CA ILE A 196 19.32 24.45 -0.57
C ILE A 196 17.83 24.20 -0.42
N LYS A 197 17.26 24.57 0.72
CA LYS A 197 15.82 24.52 0.97
C LYS A 197 15.13 25.43 -0.05
N ASP A 198 14.02 24.96 -0.59
CA ASP A 198 13.20 25.66 -1.59
C ASP A 198 13.86 25.84 -2.98
N GLU A 199 15.05 25.27 -3.23
CA GLU A 199 15.59 25.16 -4.57
C GLU A 199 14.73 24.16 -5.37
N LYS A 200 14.07 24.67 -6.43
CA LYS A 200 13.24 23.80 -7.27
C LYS A 200 14.16 22.87 -8.08
N ALA A 201 13.95 21.57 -7.87
CA ALA A 201 14.62 20.58 -8.72
C ALA A 201 14.15 20.75 -10.18
N GLU A 202 15.11 20.70 -11.12
CA GLU A 202 14.78 20.65 -12.53
C GLU A 202 14.17 19.28 -12.85
N LEU A 203 12.85 19.22 -12.93
CA LEU A 203 12.12 17.99 -13.23
C LEU A 203 12.18 17.69 -14.72
N LYS A 204 12.63 16.51 -15.08
CA LYS A 204 12.54 16.05 -16.47
C LYS A 204 11.07 15.81 -16.83
N PRO A 205 10.63 16.22 -18.03
CA PRO A 205 9.26 15.93 -18.47
C PRO A 205 8.96 14.44 -18.43
N CYS A 206 7.76 14.08 -17.97
CA CYS A 206 7.31 12.71 -17.99
C CYS A 206 7.22 12.21 -19.45
N PRO A 207 7.83 11.07 -19.78
CA PRO A 207 7.72 10.49 -21.11
C PRO A 207 6.26 10.24 -21.52
N PRO A 208 5.82 10.65 -22.73
CA PRO A 208 4.41 10.53 -23.14
C PRO A 208 3.83 9.11 -23.08
N TYR A 209 4.66 8.09 -23.28
CA TYR A 209 4.22 6.68 -23.24
C TYR A 209 3.84 6.19 -21.83
N LEU A 210 4.21 6.94 -20.78
CA LEU A 210 3.78 6.66 -19.40
C LEU A 210 2.42 7.28 -19.07
N LYS A 211 1.86 8.07 -19.97
CA LYS A 211 0.52 8.64 -19.88
C LYS A 211 -0.45 7.86 -20.76
N ASN A 212 -1.74 8.08 -20.60
CA ASN A 212 -2.78 7.39 -21.38
C ASN A 212 -2.72 5.85 -21.19
N THR A 213 -2.70 5.40 -19.94
CA THR A 213 -2.59 3.98 -19.55
C THR A 213 -3.89 3.40 -18.97
N VAL A 214 -4.99 4.16 -19.01
CA VAL A 214 -6.30 3.71 -18.57
C VAL A 214 -7.15 3.36 -19.80
N HIS A 215 -7.26 2.06 -20.08
CA HIS A 215 -7.99 1.52 -21.22
C HIS A 215 -9.15 0.65 -20.72
N VAL A 216 -10.34 1.21 -20.66
CA VAL A 216 -11.55 0.52 -20.20
C VAL A 216 -12.56 0.42 -21.33
N SER A 217 -12.99 -0.80 -21.65
CA SER A 217 -14.05 -1.05 -22.62
C SER A 217 -15.30 -1.65 -21.98
N GLY A 218 -16.45 -1.37 -22.59
CA GLY A 218 -17.71 -2.00 -22.22
C GLY A 218 -18.17 -1.72 -20.79
N PHE A 219 -17.67 -0.66 -20.15
CA PHE A 219 -18.18 -0.22 -18.85
C PHE A 219 -19.51 0.51 -19.02
N SER A 220 -20.48 0.13 -18.21
CA SER A 220 -21.77 0.84 -18.09
C SER A 220 -22.28 0.72 -16.65
N GLU A 221 -23.16 1.63 -16.25
CA GLU A 221 -23.83 1.62 -14.96
C GLU A 221 -24.61 0.32 -14.71
N GLU A 222 -25.30 -0.18 -15.77
CA GLU A 222 -26.07 -1.43 -15.71
C GLU A 222 -25.25 -2.65 -15.25
N ARG A 223 -23.95 -2.64 -15.51
CA ARG A 223 -23.06 -3.74 -15.09
C ARG A 223 -22.72 -3.70 -13.60
N LEU A 224 -22.98 -2.60 -12.92
CA LEU A 224 -22.84 -2.50 -11.46
C LEU A 224 -24.02 -3.15 -10.73
N LYS A 225 -25.15 -3.37 -11.41
CA LYS A 225 -26.33 -4.03 -10.83
C LYS A 225 -25.99 -5.45 -10.39
N LEU A 226 -26.23 -5.75 -9.15
CA LEU A 226 -25.96 -7.04 -8.54
C LEU A 226 -27.27 -7.75 -8.24
N LYS A 227 -27.64 -8.75 -9.07
CA LYS A 227 -28.85 -9.56 -8.86
C LYS A 227 -28.76 -10.31 -7.55
N HIS A 228 -29.84 -10.27 -6.77
CA HIS A 228 -29.95 -10.93 -5.48
C HIS A 228 -30.79 -12.22 -5.61
N PRO A 229 -30.19 -13.40 -5.48
CA PRO A 229 -30.90 -14.69 -5.70
C PRO A 229 -31.79 -15.12 -4.55
N GLY A 230 -31.90 -14.33 -3.47
CA GLY A 230 -32.63 -14.68 -2.28
C GLY A 230 -31.83 -15.49 -1.25
N THR A 231 -30.52 -15.59 -1.42
CA THR A 231 -29.59 -16.30 -0.52
C THR A 231 -28.69 -15.31 0.22
N LYS A 232 -27.98 -15.80 1.25
CA LYS A 232 -26.93 -15.02 1.90
C LYS A 232 -25.82 -14.68 0.92
N ALA A 233 -25.20 -13.52 1.12
CA ALA A 233 -24.04 -13.05 0.38
C ALA A 233 -22.75 -13.22 1.18
N ARG A 234 -21.64 -13.51 0.51
CA ARG A 234 -20.32 -13.28 1.08
C ARG A 234 -19.99 -11.81 1.00
N VAL A 235 -19.67 -11.23 2.13
CA VAL A 235 -19.43 -9.82 2.34
C VAL A 235 -17.98 -9.61 2.79
N ILE A 236 -17.32 -8.64 2.17
CA ILE A 236 -15.98 -8.20 2.57
C ILE A 236 -16.14 -7.29 3.79
N GLN A 237 -15.96 -7.82 5.00
CA GLN A 237 -15.99 -7.01 6.20
C GLN A 237 -14.65 -6.33 6.42
N MET A 238 -14.62 -5.01 6.32
CA MET A 238 -13.46 -4.19 6.60
C MET A 238 -13.26 -4.03 8.11
N LEU A 239 -12.00 -4.00 8.55
CA LEU A 239 -11.60 -3.81 9.95
C LEU A 239 -10.82 -2.50 10.07
N GLU A 240 -11.22 -1.67 11.04
CA GLU A 240 -10.59 -0.36 11.26
C GLU A 240 -9.10 -0.51 11.61
N LYS A 241 -8.27 0.35 11.02
CA LYS A 241 -6.81 0.38 11.20
C LYS A 241 -6.09 -0.92 10.81
N GLN A 242 -6.70 -1.73 9.97
CA GLN A 242 -6.13 -2.98 9.47
C GLN A 242 -6.32 -3.12 7.96
N ILE A 243 -5.40 -3.82 7.31
CA ILE A 243 -5.48 -4.16 5.88
C ILE A 243 -6.15 -5.52 5.64
N VAL A 244 -6.23 -6.37 6.65
CA VAL A 244 -6.95 -7.65 6.60
C VAL A 244 -8.46 -7.43 6.60
N THR A 245 -9.21 -8.37 6.02
CA THR A 245 -10.68 -8.37 6.02
C THR A 245 -11.21 -9.68 6.55
N LYS A 246 -12.49 -9.72 6.97
CA LYS A 246 -13.17 -10.96 7.29
C LYS A 246 -14.13 -11.36 6.19
N ASP A 247 -14.17 -12.66 5.91
CA ASP A 247 -15.16 -13.29 5.04
C ASP A 247 -16.41 -13.63 5.88
N VAL A 248 -17.48 -12.86 5.71
CA VAL A 248 -18.74 -13.07 6.44
C VAL A 248 -19.86 -13.45 5.48
N LEU A 249 -20.68 -14.40 5.89
CA LEU A 249 -21.84 -14.88 5.13
C LEU A 249 -23.12 -14.36 5.78
N GLU A 250 -23.72 -13.31 5.22
CA GLU A 250 -24.84 -12.57 5.80
C GLU A 250 -26.01 -12.40 4.83
N GLU A 251 -27.19 -12.16 5.38
CA GLU A 251 -28.30 -11.60 4.63
C GLU A 251 -28.03 -10.12 4.36
N VAL A 252 -28.23 -9.69 3.12
CA VAL A 252 -27.96 -8.31 2.70
C VAL A 252 -29.25 -7.67 2.16
N PRO A 253 -29.41 -6.35 2.26
CA PRO A 253 -30.62 -5.66 1.79
C PRO A 253 -30.76 -5.76 0.27
N TRP A 254 -32.02 -5.79 -0.17
CA TRP A 254 -32.38 -5.83 -1.58
C TRP A 254 -33.65 -5.03 -1.87
N ILE A 255 -33.77 -4.63 -3.13
CA ILE A 255 -34.97 -4.00 -3.68
C ILE A 255 -35.45 -4.84 -4.88
N GLU A 256 -36.75 -4.74 -5.17
CA GLU A 256 -37.34 -5.33 -6.37
C GLU A 256 -37.48 -4.27 -7.48
N SER A 257 -37.02 -4.60 -8.66
CA SER A 257 -37.15 -3.79 -9.87
C SER A 257 -37.38 -4.72 -11.06
N ASP A 258 -38.39 -4.42 -11.87
CA ASP A 258 -38.76 -5.20 -13.08
C ASP A 258 -38.95 -6.71 -12.81
N GLY A 259 -39.45 -7.07 -11.62
CA GLY A 259 -39.68 -8.47 -11.21
C GLY A 259 -38.42 -9.24 -10.80
N GLU A 260 -37.29 -8.56 -10.70
CA GLU A 260 -36.01 -9.10 -10.25
C GLU A 260 -35.57 -8.43 -8.94
N LYS A 261 -34.87 -9.18 -8.09
CA LYS A 261 -34.27 -8.63 -6.87
C LYS A 261 -32.84 -8.19 -7.14
N TYR A 262 -32.49 -7.03 -6.61
CA TYR A 262 -31.13 -6.48 -6.71
C TYR A 262 -30.64 -6.09 -5.32
N PHE A 263 -29.35 -6.32 -5.07
CA PHE A 263 -28.72 -5.80 -3.85
C PHE A 263 -28.86 -4.28 -3.82
N ALA A 264 -29.34 -3.78 -2.70
CA ALA A 264 -29.52 -2.34 -2.43
C ALA A 264 -28.58 -1.91 -1.31
N PRO A 265 -27.56 -1.10 -1.57
CA PRO A 265 -26.72 -0.54 -0.49
C PRO A 265 -27.55 0.21 0.54
N ASP A 266 -27.13 0.12 1.78
CA ASP A 266 -27.67 0.88 2.91
C ASP A 266 -26.52 1.49 3.74
N GLY A 267 -26.80 1.98 4.94
CA GLY A 267 -25.78 2.58 5.80
C GLY A 267 -24.69 1.60 6.24
N GLU A 268 -24.93 0.30 6.25
CA GLU A 268 -24.00 -0.71 6.69
C GLU A 268 -23.26 -1.38 5.54
N TYR A 269 -23.98 -1.64 4.44
CA TYR A 269 -23.45 -2.33 3.26
C TYR A 269 -23.33 -1.40 2.07
N GLN A 270 -22.17 -1.38 1.45
CA GLN A 270 -21.90 -0.64 0.21
C GLN A 270 -21.54 -1.61 -0.91
N LYS A 271 -21.71 -1.14 -2.15
CA LYS A 271 -21.24 -1.84 -3.33
C LYS A 271 -19.79 -1.52 -3.60
N ILE A 272 -19.00 -2.52 -3.99
CA ILE A 272 -17.61 -2.36 -4.42
C ILE A 272 -17.43 -3.01 -5.78
N ALA A 273 -16.64 -2.40 -6.66
CA ALA A 273 -16.33 -3.00 -7.96
C ALA A 273 -14.87 -2.77 -8.33
N VAL A 274 -14.31 -3.73 -9.07
CA VAL A 274 -12.95 -3.63 -9.65
C VAL A 274 -13.05 -3.82 -11.15
N ILE A 275 -12.56 -2.82 -11.92
CA ILE A 275 -12.64 -2.74 -13.36
C ILE A 275 -11.24 -2.83 -13.97
N GLU A 276 -11.02 -3.79 -14.86
CA GLU A 276 -9.76 -3.95 -15.57
C GLU A 276 -9.48 -2.75 -16.49
N ARG A 277 -8.28 -2.17 -16.40
CA ARG A 277 -7.90 -0.95 -17.13
C ARG A 277 -6.64 -1.03 -17.99
N HIS A 278 -5.98 -2.17 -18.06
CA HIS A 278 -4.67 -2.30 -18.74
C HIS A 278 -4.76 -2.88 -20.14
N LYS A 279 -5.59 -3.89 -20.31
CA LYS A 279 -5.65 -4.72 -21.52
C LYS A 279 -6.97 -4.57 -22.28
N ASN A 280 -7.82 -3.65 -21.85
CA ASN A 280 -9.12 -3.38 -22.49
C ASN A 280 -10.01 -4.63 -22.60
N THR A 281 -9.94 -5.52 -21.60
CA THR A 281 -10.65 -6.82 -21.63
C THR A 281 -12.13 -6.70 -21.32
N GLY A 282 -12.58 -5.57 -20.80
CA GLY A 282 -13.93 -5.36 -20.30
C GLY A 282 -14.27 -6.19 -19.05
N LYS A 283 -13.31 -6.81 -18.38
CA LYS A 283 -13.57 -7.57 -17.15
C LYS A 283 -13.87 -6.63 -15.99
N MET A 284 -14.87 -7.02 -15.20
CA MET A 284 -15.28 -6.30 -14.01
C MET A 284 -15.86 -7.27 -12.98
N GLY A 285 -15.38 -7.20 -11.75
CA GLY A 285 -15.97 -7.88 -10.59
C GLY A 285 -16.77 -6.90 -9.76
N VAL A 286 -17.91 -7.36 -9.22
CA VAL A 286 -18.76 -6.58 -8.31
C VAL A 286 -18.95 -7.39 -7.03
N GLY A 287 -18.87 -6.72 -5.88
CA GLY A 287 -18.97 -7.30 -4.56
C GLY A 287 -19.73 -6.43 -3.59
N ILE A 288 -19.81 -6.90 -2.35
CA ILE A 288 -20.43 -6.20 -1.23
C ILE A 288 -19.38 -6.01 -0.15
N VAL A 289 -19.26 -4.78 0.34
CA VAL A 289 -18.37 -4.42 1.43
C VAL A 289 -19.19 -3.92 2.62
N LYS A 290 -18.75 -4.27 3.84
CA LYS A 290 -19.35 -3.84 5.11
C LYS A 290 -18.33 -3.08 5.93
N GLY A 291 -18.79 -2.01 6.56
CA GLY A 291 -18.00 -1.28 7.54
C GLY A 291 -17.29 -0.03 7.01
N TYR A 292 -17.26 0.20 5.70
CA TYR A 292 -16.65 1.39 5.11
C TYR A 292 -17.43 2.68 5.40
N GLY A 293 -18.75 2.66 5.18
CA GLY A 293 -19.70 3.65 5.71
C GLY A 293 -20.05 4.82 4.79
N ILE A 294 -19.61 4.88 3.54
CA ILE A 294 -19.91 6.00 2.63
C ILE A 294 -21.42 6.11 2.31
N HIS A 295 -21.94 7.35 2.31
CA HIS A 295 -23.34 7.69 2.00
C HIS A 295 -23.43 8.85 1.02
N GLY A 296 -24.44 8.82 0.14
CA GLY A 296 -24.72 9.87 -0.82
C GLY A 296 -23.62 10.04 -1.86
N GLY A 297 -22.93 8.93 -2.23
CA GLY A 297 -21.89 9.05 -3.22
C GLY A 297 -21.00 7.84 -3.45
N ALA A 298 -19.84 8.11 -4.06
CA ALA A 298 -18.86 7.07 -4.39
C ALA A 298 -17.42 7.59 -4.35
N ILE A 299 -16.49 6.69 -4.04
CA ILE A 299 -15.04 6.91 -4.12
C ILE A 299 -14.46 5.93 -5.13
N ALA A 300 -13.61 6.42 -6.04
CA ALA A 300 -12.84 5.59 -6.97
C ALA A 300 -11.35 5.89 -6.87
N SER A 301 -10.55 4.85 -7.12
CA SER A 301 -9.09 4.90 -7.15
C SER A 301 -8.56 4.04 -8.29
N SER A 302 -7.49 4.47 -8.95
CA SER A 302 -6.67 3.63 -9.84
C SER A 302 -5.39 3.13 -9.15
N VAL A 303 -5.14 3.54 -7.91
CA VAL A 303 -4.14 2.95 -7.02
C VAL A 303 -4.81 1.80 -6.27
N SER A 304 -4.56 0.58 -6.70
CA SER A 304 -5.25 -0.63 -6.22
C SER A 304 -4.30 -1.82 -6.31
N HIS A 305 -3.68 -2.14 -5.21
CA HIS A 305 -2.57 -3.12 -5.12
C HIS A 305 -2.96 -4.52 -5.60
N ASP A 306 -2.06 -5.25 -6.29
CA ASP A 306 -0.87 -4.73 -7.00
C ASP A 306 -1.15 -4.50 -8.48
N SER A 307 -2.30 -4.99 -8.92
CA SER A 307 -2.69 -4.92 -10.34
C SER A 307 -3.07 -3.51 -10.78
N HIS A 308 -3.33 -2.61 -9.83
CA HIS A 308 -3.72 -1.22 -10.06
C HIS A 308 -4.85 -1.07 -11.09
N ASN A 309 -5.86 -1.92 -10.98
CA ASN A 309 -7.12 -1.76 -11.68
C ASN A 309 -7.95 -0.62 -11.06
N ILE A 310 -8.97 -0.13 -11.74
CA ILE A 310 -9.87 0.84 -11.10
C ILE A 310 -10.71 0.12 -10.05
N ILE A 311 -10.67 0.61 -8.81
CA ILE A 311 -11.56 0.19 -7.73
C ILE A 311 -12.52 1.32 -7.41
N VAL A 312 -13.79 0.99 -7.16
CA VAL A 312 -14.82 1.95 -6.80
C VAL A 312 -15.72 1.38 -5.71
N VAL A 313 -16.05 2.20 -4.71
CA VAL A 313 -17.03 1.88 -3.66
C VAL A 313 -18.07 2.98 -3.60
N GLY A 314 -19.32 2.61 -3.34
CA GLY A 314 -20.39 3.60 -3.23
C GLY A 314 -21.70 2.99 -2.74
N ASP A 315 -22.64 3.87 -2.43
CA ASP A 315 -24.00 3.50 -2.00
C ASP A 315 -25.03 3.52 -3.13
N ASN A 316 -24.62 3.90 -4.35
CA ASN A 316 -25.50 3.87 -5.52
C ASN A 316 -24.71 3.71 -6.84
N ASP A 317 -25.34 3.08 -7.82
CA ASP A 317 -24.68 2.74 -9.10
C ASP A 317 -24.36 3.97 -9.96
N ARG A 318 -25.19 5.01 -9.89
CA ARG A 318 -25.01 6.25 -10.66
C ARG A 318 -23.71 6.95 -10.25
N ASP A 319 -23.50 7.16 -8.98
CA ASP A 319 -22.31 7.87 -8.47
C ASP A 319 -21.04 7.05 -8.67
N MET A 320 -21.13 5.72 -8.49
CA MET A 320 -20.04 4.81 -8.86
C MET A 320 -19.68 4.92 -10.35
N ALA A 321 -20.69 4.98 -11.23
CA ALA A 321 -20.45 5.11 -12.67
C ALA A 321 -19.84 6.47 -13.03
N ILE A 322 -20.24 7.55 -12.39
CA ILE A 322 -19.63 8.88 -12.54
C ILE A 322 -18.15 8.83 -12.12
N ALA A 323 -17.85 8.24 -10.97
CA ALA A 323 -16.49 8.12 -10.46
C ALA A 323 -15.58 7.33 -11.41
N VAL A 324 -16.05 6.20 -11.94
CA VAL A 324 -15.28 5.40 -12.92
C VAL A 324 -15.04 6.16 -14.23
N LYS A 325 -16.07 6.86 -14.76
CA LYS A 325 -15.92 7.68 -15.96
C LYS A 325 -14.90 8.81 -15.76
N GLU A 326 -14.88 9.40 -14.56
CA GLU A 326 -13.89 10.41 -14.22
C GLU A 326 -12.47 9.83 -14.19
N MET A 327 -12.28 8.62 -13.64
CA MET A 327 -10.99 7.92 -13.71
C MET A 327 -10.52 7.68 -15.15
N MET A 328 -11.43 7.34 -16.05
CA MET A 328 -11.11 7.19 -17.46
C MET A 328 -10.73 8.53 -18.10
N ARG A 329 -11.41 9.61 -17.77
CA ARG A 329 -11.14 10.96 -18.28
C ARG A 329 -9.78 11.51 -17.81
N THR A 330 -9.45 11.33 -16.54
CA THR A 330 -8.20 11.83 -15.93
C THR A 330 -7.01 10.90 -16.14
N GLN A 331 -7.24 9.74 -16.73
CA GLN A 331 -6.22 8.69 -16.92
C GLN A 331 -5.68 8.16 -15.59
N GLY A 332 -6.57 8.01 -14.60
CA GLY A 332 -6.30 7.54 -13.26
C GLY A 332 -6.26 8.64 -12.21
N GLY A 333 -6.26 8.23 -10.97
CA GLY A 333 -6.27 9.12 -9.82
C GLY A 333 -7.15 8.66 -8.68
N TYR A 334 -7.59 9.62 -7.87
CA TYR A 334 -8.63 9.48 -6.87
C TYR A 334 -9.81 10.39 -7.23
N THR A 335 -11.03 9.92 -7.09
CA THR A 335 -12.24 10.72 -7.30
C THR A 335 -13.23 10.49 -6.16
N LEU A 336 -13.80 11.59 -5.69
CA LEU A 336 -14.94 11.61 -4.77
C LEU A 336 -16.16 12.22 -5.48
N VAL A 337 -17.24 11.46 -5.55
CA VAL A 337 -18.54 11.88 -6.07
C VAL A 337 -19.51 12.04 -4.90
N CYS A 338 -20.29 13.12 -4.91
CA CYS A 338 -21.28 13.43 -3.89
C CYS A 338 -22.60 13.82 -4.57
N ASN A 339 -23.67 13.08 -4.31
CA ASN A 339 -25.03 13.34 -4.80
C ASN A 339 -25.09 13.60 -6.34
N GLY A 340 -24.42 12.78 -7.12
CA GLY A 340 -24.43 12.86 -8.59
C GLY A 340 -23.45 13.85 -9.20
N GLU A 341 -22.63 14.52 -8.39
CA GLU A 341 -21.64 15.50 -8.85
C GLU A 341 -20.21 15.13 -8.38
N ILE A 342 -19.21 15.41 -9.22
CA ILE A 342 -17.81 15.24 -8.85
C ILE A 342 -17.44 16.31 -7.84
N TYR A 343 -17.27 15.94 -6.57
CA TYR A 343 -16.80 16.84 -5.51
C TYR A 343 -15.33 17.22 -5.68
N GLY A 344 -14.51 16.24 -6.04
CA GLY A 344 -13.08 16.44 -6.25
C GLY A 344 -12.42 15.27 -6.97
N THR A 345 -11.34 15.59 -7.67
CA THR A 345 -10.48 14.61 -8.33
C THR A 345 -9.02 14.98 -8.11
N LEU A 346 -8.22 14.00 -7.76
CA LEU A 346 -6.76 14.06 -7.81
C LEU A 346 -6.31 13.28 -9.05
N PRO A 347 -5.93 13.93 -10.17
CA PRO A 347 -5.41 13.24 -11.34
C PRO A 347 -4.03 12.63 -11.06
N LEU A 348 -3.86 11.38 -11.46
CA LEU A 348 -2.58 10.65 -11.42
C LEU A 348 -2.27 10.10 -12.82
N PRO A 349 -2.01 10.97 -13.83
CA PRO A 349 -1.98 10.55 -15.23
C PRO A 349 -0.73 9.74 -15.60
N VAL A 350 0.30 9.74 -14.76
CA VAL A 350 1.51 8.96 -15.01
C VAL A 350 1.26 7.52 -14.55
N MET A 351 1.03 6.64 -15.51
CA MET A 351 0.68 5.22 -15.34
C MET A 351 -0.63 4.99 -14.55
N GLY A 352 -1.43 6.04 -14.33
CA GLY A 352 -2.58 5.99 -13.43
C GLY A 352 -2.22 5.94 -11.94
N LEU A 353 -0.98 6.29 -11.57
CA LEU A 353 -0.44 6.10 -10.23
C LEU A 353 0.24 7.34 -9.65
N MET A 354 0.80 8.21 -10.49
CA MET A 354 1.62 9.34 -10.06
C MET A 354 1.14 10.65 -10.70
N SER A 355 1.26 11.73 -9.93
CA SER A 355 1.01 13.09 -10.42
C SER A 355 2.23 13.65 -11.14
N ASP A 356 2.00 14.44 -12.19
CA ASP A 356 3.00 15.28 -12.84
C ASP A 356 2.83 16.77 -12.50
N ALA A 357 1.93 17.09 -11.57
CA ALA A 357 1.63 18.47 -11.14
C ALA A 357 2.37 18.89 -9.85
N GLY A 358 3.24 18.01 -9.30
CA GLY A 358 3.96 18.25 -8.06
C GLY A 358 3.19 17.82 -6.80
N TYR A 359 3.93 17.72 -5.70
CA TYR A 359 3.38 17.20 -4.43
C TYR A 359 2.41 18.17 -3.74
N GLU A 360 2.58 19.47 -3.93
CA GLU A 360 1.67 20.48 -3.38
C GLU A 360 0.25 20.29 -3.91
N SER A 361 0.10 20.08 -5.21
CA SER A 361 -1.19 19.84 -5.86
C SER A 361 -1.84 18.55 -5.37
N VAL A 362 -1.04 17.49 -5.15
CA VAL A 362 -1.52 16.23 -4.56
C VAL A 362 -2.05 16.47 -3.16
N ASN A 363 -1.29 17.18 -2.34
CA ASN A 363 -1.64 17.46 -0.95
C ASN A 363 -2.89 18.31 -0.82
N GLU A 364 -3.03 19.35 -1.64
CA GLU A 364 -4.21 20.21 -1.68
C GLU A 364 -5.48 19.44 -2.05
N ALA A 365 -5.38 18.54 -3.04
CA ALA A 365 -6.50 17.71 -3.45
C ALA A 365 -6.93 16.75 -2.32
N LEU A 366 -5.98 16.06 -1.69
CA LEU A 366 -6.26 15.16 -0.57
C LEU A 366 -6.80 15.89 0.65
N ALA A 367 -6.23 17.05 1.01
CA ALA A 367 -6.68 17.87 2.13
C ALA A 367 -8.13 18.35 1.96
N LYS A 368 -8.61 18.48 0.71
CA LYS A 368 -10.00 18.80 0.39
C LYS A 368 -10.92 17.57 0.42
N MET A 369 -10.47 16.45 -0.15
CA MET A 369 -11.32 15.28 -0.38
C MET A 369 -11.46 14.39 0.86
N ILE A 370 -10.40 14.21 1.66
CA ILE A 370 -10.41 13.32 2.82
C ILE A 370 -11.44 13.77 3.88
N PRO A 371 -11.45 15.04 4.33
CA PRO A 371 -12.48 15.49 5.27
C PRO A 371 -13.90 15.31 4.73
N LYS A 372 -14.11 15.56 3.44
CA LYS A 372 -15.42 15.37 2.80
C LYS A 372 -15.86 13.93 2.77
N ALA A 373 -14.95 13.00 2.55
CA ALA A 373 -15.24 11.57 2.61
C ALA A 373 -15.71 11.15 4.03
N TYR A 374 -15.07 11.69 5.08
CA TYR A 374 -15.52 11.47 6.46
C TYR A 374 -16.89 12.09 6.74
N GLU A 375 -17.17 13.30 6.25
CA GLU A 375 -18.52 13.91 6.31
C GLU A 375 -19.58 13.05 5.62
N MET A 376 -19.18 12.32 4.56
CA MET A 376 -20.05 11.40 3.84
C MET A 376 -20.12 10.01 4.53
N GLY A 377 -19.59 9.86 5.73
CA GLY A 377 -19.77 8.70 6.58
C GLY A 377 -18.67 7.65 6.50
N VAL A 378 -17.60 7.85 5.72
CA VAL A 378 -16.42 6.98 5.80
C VAL A 378 -15.89 7.02 7.23
N LYS A 379 -15.66 5.86 7.85
CA LYS A 379 -15.25 5.80 9.25
C LYS A 379 -13.81 6.30 9.43
N GLU A 380 -13.56 7.06 10.50
CA GLU A 380 -12.24 7.62 10.82
C GLU A 380 -11.11 6.57 11.00
N GLY A 381 -11.46 5.31 11.17
CA GLY A 381 -10.50 4.20 11.23
C GLY A 381 -9.95 3.77 9.86
N PHE A 382 -10.40 4.36 8.75
CA PHE A 382 -9.96 4.09 7.39
C PHE A 382 -9.43 5.36 6.72
N ASP A 383 -8.33 5.25 5.98
CA ASP A 383 -8.05 6.24 4.95
C ASP A 383 -9.00 6.02 3.77
N PRO A 384 -9.75 7.04 3.32
CA PRO A 384 -10.78 6.87 2.29
C PRO A 384 -10.28 6.31 0.95
N PHE A 385 -9.03 6.53 0.60
CA PHE A 385 -8.45 6.12 -0.69
C PHE A 385 -7.48 4.95 -0.55
N ILE A 386 -6.51 5.04 0.36
CA ILE A 386 -5.49 3.99 0.54
C ILE A 386 -6.12 2.69 1.02
N THR A 387 -7.07 2.73 1.97
CA THR A 387 -7.69 1.49 2.45
C THR A 387 -8.35 0.69 1.33
N LEU A 388 -8.95 1.38 0.33
CA LEU A 388 -9.54 0.70 -0.83
C LEU A 388 -8.50 -0.02 -1.68
N SER A 389 -7.26 0.48 -1.74
CA SER A 389 -6.22 -0.14 -2.56
C SER A 389 -5.92 -1.58 -2.15
N PHE A 390 -6.05 -1.88 -0.87
CA PHE A 390 -5.80 -3.22 -0.33
C PHE A 390 -6.96 -4.19 -0.55
N MET A 391 -8.17 -3.72 -0.85
CA MET A 391 -9.33 -4.60 -1.08
C MET A 391 -9.18 -5.49 -2.32
N ALA A 392 -8.32 -5.09 -3.27
CA ALA A 392 -8.04 -5.84 -4.48
C ALA A 392 -6.75 -6.69 -4.41
N LEU A 393 -6.06 -6.73 -3.27
CA LEU A 393 -4.78 -7.40 -3.09
C LEU A 393 -4.94 -8.87 -2.68
N PRO A 394 -4.78 -9.85 -3.61
CA PRO A 394 -5.19 -11.24 -3.38
C PRO A 394 -4.24 -12.05 -2.48
N VAL A 395 -3.21 -11.44 -1.91
CA VAL A 395 -2.27 -12.09 -0.98
C VAL A 395 -2.59 -11.78 0.48
N ILE A 396 -3.50 -10.84 0.76
CA ILE A 396 -3.91 -10.52 2.13
C ILE A 396 -5.23 -11.22 2.47
N PRO A 397 -5.33 -12.03 3.56
CA PRO A 397 -6.55 -12.71 3.97
C PRO A 397 -7.65 -11.71 4.42
N GLU A 398 -8.92 -12.14 4.49
CA GLU A 398 -9.45 -13.47 4.14
C GLU A 398 -10.14 -13.47 2.76
N ILE A 399 -10.76 -12.36 2.38
CA ILE A 399 -11.59 -12.20 1.17
C ILE A 399 -11.23 -10.91 0.43
N ARG A 400 -11.11 -10.99 -0.90
CA ARG A 400 -10.73 -9.87 -1.78
C ARG A 400 -11.63 -9.78 -3.00
N ILE A 401 -11.53 -8.66 -3.71
CA ILE A 401 -12.24 -8.45 -4.97
C ILE A 401 -11.26 -8.19 -6.11
N THR A 402 -11.51 -8.82 -7.26
CA THR A 402 -10.69 -8.70 -8.47
C THR A 402 -11.59 -8.43 -9.67
N PRO A 403 -11.07 -8.08 -10.85
CA PRO A 403 -11.88 -8.00 -12.07
C PRO A 403 -12.53 -9.34 -12.49
N ARG A 404 -12.18 -10.45 -11.84
CA ARG A 404 -12.72 -11.78 -12.08
C ARG A 404 -13.85 -12.16 -11.10
N GLY A 405 -14.06 -11.36 -10.06
CA GLY A 405 -15.02 -11.60 -9.00
C GLY A 405 -14.39 -11.60 -7.60
N ILE A 406 -15.05 -12.23 -6.66
CA ILE A 406 -14.63 -12.37 -5.27
C ILE A 406 -13.58 -13.48 -5.15
N TYR A 407 -12.52 -13.23 -4.41
CA TYR A 407 -11.44 -14.18 -4.16
C TYR A 407 -11.34 -14.51 -2.67
N LEU A 408 -11.48 -15.78 -2.34
CA LEU A 408 -11.29 -16.32 -1.00
C LEU A 408 -9.83 -16.72 -0.86
N VAL A 409 -9.05 -15.90 -0.18
CA VAL A 409 -7.59 -16.03 -0.13
C VAL A 409 -7.17 -17.33 0.55
N ASN A 410 -7.77 -17.64 1.70
CA ASN A 410 -7.44 -18.85 2.48
C ASN A 410 -7.83 -20.17 1.77
N GLU A 411 -8.78 -20.11 0.83
CA GLU A 411 -9.26 -21.27 0.07
C GLU A 411 -8.67 -21.36 -1.34
N ASP A 412 -7.89 -20.35 -1.77
CA ASP A 412 -7.44 -20.18 -3.16
C ASP A 412 -8.59 -20.35 -4.17
N ARG A 413 -9.75 -19.75 -3.88
CA ARG A 413 -10.99 -19.96 -4.61
C ARG A 413 -11.58 -18.67 -5.14
N MET A 414 -11.92 -18.67 -6.43
CA MET A 414 -12.57 -17.57 -7.12
C MET A 414 -14.09 -17.80 -7.24
N LEU A 415 -14.87 -16.82 -6.81
CA LEU A 415 -16.32 -16.76 -6.98
C LEU A 415 -16.68 -15.66 -7.99
N ARG A 416 -17.63 -15.93 -8.87
CA ARG A 416 -18.04 -14.92 -9.87
C ARG A 416 -18.88 -13.80 -9.28
N THR A 417 -19.65 -14.11 -8.24
CA THR A 417 -20.53 -13.18 -7.54
C THR A 417 -20.44 -13.42 -6.02
N PRO A 418 -20.82 -12.46 -5.17
CA PRO A 418 -20.86 -12.66 -3.73
C PRO A 418 -21.94 -13.68 -3.28
N PHE A 419 -22.82 -14.11 -4.17
CA PHE A 419 -23.87 -15.10 -3.93
C PHE A 419 -23.51 -16.52 -4.45
N SER A 420 -22.24 -16.76 -4.83
CA SER A 420 -21.78 -18.04 -5.41
C SER A 420 -21.29 -19.01 -4.34
#